data_f77ecdcb23ec50c145226c526d0b1d5c
#
_entry.id   f77ecdcb23ec50c145226c526d0b1d5c
#
_cell.length_a   1.000
_cell.length_b   1.000
_cell.length_c   1.000
_cell.angle_alpha   90.00
_cell.angle_beta   90.00
_cell.angle_gamma   90.00
#
_symmetry.space_group_name_H-M   'P 1'
#
loop_
_entity.id
_entity.type
_entity.pdbx_description
1 polymer ?
#
loop_
_entity_poly.entity_id
_entity_poly.type
_entity_poly.pdbx_seq_one_letter_code
_entity_poly.pdbx_strand_id
1 'polypeptide(L)'
;QMIRLKSHEEWLKHRERIGGSDAAAIVGMNPYKSNVELWQIKTGQVVPEDISNKPYVKYGTEAEQYLREMFKLDFPEYQVEYVDNNMFFNDKYPFAHASLDGWLTDQDGRRGVWECKTTQIQHPGQKRKWDGRIPDNYYIQILHYLMVTEFDFVVLKAQLKYDFGENVFLHTKPVSYTHLRAHETAA
;
A
#
# COMPACT_ATOMS: atom_id res chain seq x y z
N GLN A 1 -9.52 -2.54 14.98
CA GLN A 1 -10.89 -2.82 14.50
C GLN A 1 -11.01 -2.50 13.02
N MET A 2 -11.62 -3.40 12.24
CA MET A 2 -11.95 -3.16 10.83
C MET A 2 -13.42 -2.82 10.70
N ILE A 3 -13.74 -1.80 9.87
CA ILE A 3 -15.09 -1.48 9.45
C ILE A 3 -15.20 -1.54 7.93
N ARG A 4 -16.38 -1.90 7.43
CA ARG A 4 -16.75 -1.77 6.03
C ARG A 4 -17.62 -0.52 5.89
N LEU A 5 -17.17 0.44 5.10
CA LEU A 5 -17.94 1.64 4.81
C LEU A 5 -18.94 1.38 3.67
N LYS A 6 -20.09 2.04 3.73
CA LYS A 6 -21.23 1.73 2.84
C LYS A 6 -20.98 2.17 1.39
N SER A 7 -20.12 3.16 1.20
CA SER A 7 -19.81 3.70 -0.12
C SER A 7 -18.38 4.25 -0.18
N HIS A 8 -17.88 4.45 -1.39
CA HIS A 8 -16.61 5.14 -1.63
C HIS A 8 -16.65 6.60 -1.14
N GLU A 9 -17.80 7.26 -1.23
CA GLU A 9 -17.97 8.63 -0.72
C GLU A 9 -17.81 8.67 0.81
N GLU A 10 -18.40 7.72 1.52
CA GLU A 10 -18.22 7.59 2.98
C GLU A 10 -16.76 7.29 3.32
N TRP A 11 -16.11 6.43 2.55
CA TRP A 11 -14.69 6.11 2.70
C TRP A 11 -13.80 7.36 2.51
N LEU A 12 -14.09 8.21 1.53
CA LEU A 12 -13.38 9.48 1.34
C LEU A 12 -13.51 10.42 2.55
N LYS A 13 -14.69 10.51 3.17
CA LYS A 13 -14.90 11.32 4.37
C LYS A 13 -14.07 10.85 5.57
N HIS A 14 -13.83 9.54 5.69
CA HIS A 14 -13.02 8.99 6.78
C HIS A 14 -11.50 9.13 6.57
N ARG A 15 -11.05 9.62 5.41
CA ARG A 15 -9.63 9.88 5.10
C ARG A 15 -9.07 11.16 5.71
N GLU A 16 -9.78 11.83 6.58
CA GLU A 16 -9.25 12.98 7.36
C GLU A 16 -8.05 12.56 8.23
N ARG A 17 -8.05 11.33 8.74
CA ARG A 17 -6.92 10.76 9.48
C ARG A 17 -5.74 10.46 8.54
N ILE A 18 -4.57 10.20 9.14
CA ILE A 18 -3.36 9.81 8.40
C ILE A 18 -3.54 8.40 7.86
N GLY A 19 -3.47 8.26 6.55
CA GLY A 19 -3.47 6.97 5.86
C GLY A 19 -2.07 6.49 5.49
N GLY A 20 -1.94 5.25 5.04
CA GLY A 20 -0.65 4.67 4.66
C GLY A 20 0.08 5.45 3.58
N SER A 21 -0.63 5.97 2.56
CA SER A 21 -0.04 6.82 1.53
C SER A 21 0.44 8.20 2.01
N ASP A 22 -0.02 8.65 3.19
CA ASP A 22 0.37 9.92 3.79
C ASP A 22 1.63 9.77 4.66
N ALA A 23 1.83 8.59 5.24
CA ALA A 23 2.88 8.33 6.23
C ALA A 23 4.29 8.70 5.72
N ALA A 24 4.60 8.38 4.48
CA ALA A 24 5.91 8.70 3.88
C ALA A 24 6.12 10.23 3.73
N ALA A 25 5.06 11.01 3.50
CA ALA A 25 5.16 12.47 3.43
C ALA A 25 5.48 13.06 4.81
N ILE A 26 4.90 12.53 5.89
CA ILE A 26 5.15 12.98 7.26
C ILE A 26 6.64 12.90 7.60
N VAL A 27 7.28 11.80 7.26
CA VAL A 27 8.70 11.55 7.55
C VAL A 27 9.66 12.07 6.47
N GLY A 28 9.15 12.81 5.48
CA GLY A 28 9.97 13.40 4.41
C GLY A 28 10.51 12.41 3.38
N MET A 29 9.94 11.19 3.29
CA MET A 29 10.36 10.14 2.36
C MET A 29 9.42 9.95 1.17
N ASN A 30 8.43 10.81 1.00
CA ASN A 30 7.56 10.77 -0.18
C ASN A 30 8.17 11.62 -1.31
N PRO A 31 8.49 11.02 -2.48
CA PRO A 31 9.09 11.76 -3.59
C PRO A 31 8.11 12.69 -4.33
N TYR A 32 6.80 12.59 -4.03
CA TYR A 32 5.74 13.30 -4.77
C TYR A 32 5.00 14.33 -3.92
N LYS A 33 5.13 14.29 -2.60
CA LYS A 33 4.40 15.16 -1.67
C LYS A 33 5.25 15.47 -0.44
N SER A 34 5.39 16.74 -0.12
CA SER A 34 6.05 17.19 1.12
C SER A 34 5.13 17.07 2.34
N ASN A 35 5.69 17.14 3.52
CA ASN A 35 4.94 17.18 4.78
C ASN A 35 4.10 18.47 4.90
N VAL A 36 4.60 19.59 4.38
CA VAL A 36 3.87 20.88 4.37
C VAL A 36 2.64 20.79 3.47
N GLU A 37 2.81 20.24 2.26
CA GLU A 37 1.69 20.04 1.33
C GLU A 37 0.64 19.08 1.91
N LEU A 38 1.08 17.99 2.54
CA LEU A 38 0.16 17.08 3.22
C LEU A 38 -0.63 17.79 4.32
N TRP A 39 0.04 18.61 5.14
CA TRP A 39 -0.60 19.40 6.19
C TRP A 39 -1.64 20.35 5.62
N GLN A 40 -1.31 21.09 4.56
CA GLN A 40 -2.25 21.99 3.89
C GLN A 40 -3.50 21.26 3.37
N ILE A 41 -3.31 20.07 2.79
CA ILE A 41 -4.41 19.23 2.33
C ILE A 41 -5.28 18.76 3.51
N LYS A 42 -4.67 18.22 4.56
CA LYS A 42 -5.38 17.68 5.73
C LYS A 42 -6.10 18.74 6.54
N THR A 43 -5.63 19.99 6.48
CA THR A 43 -6.29 21.14 7.14
C THR A 43 -7.24 21.91 6.22
N GLY A 44 -7.48 21.41 5.00
CA GLY A 44 -8.42 22.00 4.04
C GLY A 44 -7.96 23.31 3.40
N GLN A 45 -6.68 23.67 3.53
CA GLN A 45 -6.10 24.88 2.92
C GLN A 45 -5.86 24.73 1.42
N VAL A 46 -5.63 23.49 0.97
CA VAL A 46 -5.41 23.15 -0.43
C VAL A 46 -6.27 21.94 -0.79
N VAL A 47 -6.95 22.00 -1.92
CA VAL A 47 -7.65 20.86 -2.51
C VAL A 47 -6.64 20.09 -3.36
N PRO A 48 -6.42 18.78 -3.08
CA PRO A 48 -5.49 17.99 -3.88
C PRO A 48 -5.99 17.84 -5.32
N GLU A 49 -5.05 17.73 -6.27
CA GLU A 49 -5.38 17.38 -7.66
C GLU A 49 -6.10 16.04 -7.70
N ASP A 50 -7.22 15.98 -8.43
CA ASP A 50 -7.86 14.72 -8.74
C ASP A 50 -7.08 13.98 -9.85
N ILE A 51 -6.36 12.95 -9.45
CA ILE A 51 -5.57 12.10 -10.37
C ILE A 51 -6.29 10.81 -10.77
N SER A 52 -7.54 10.60 -10.34
CA SER A 52 -8.30 9.37 -10.58
C SER A 52 -8.42 9.01 -12.07
N ASN A 53 -8.42 10.02 -12.92
CA ASN A 53 -8.52 9.85 -14.38
C ASN A 53 -7.18 9.58 -15.09
N LYS A 54 -6.04 9.66 -14.39
CA LYS A 54 -4.74 9.38 -14.99
C LYS A 54 -4.62 7.89 -15.36
N PRO A 55 -4.11 7.55 -16.56
CA PRO A 55 -4.09 6.15 -17.03
C PRO A 55 -3.40 5.18 -16.08
N TYR A 56 -2.30 5.59 -15.44
CA TYR A 56 -1.57 4.74 -14.51
C TYR A 56 -2.34 4.49 -13.20
N VAL A 57 -3.17 5.45 -12.75
CA VAL A 57 -4.03 5.28 -11.58
C VAL A 57 -5.17 4.31 -11.88
N LYS A 58 -5.87 4.52 -13.00
CA LYS A 58 -6.93 3.60 -13.46
C LYS A 58 -6.40 2.18 -13.61
N TYR A 59 -5.26 2.03 -14.28
CA TYR A 59 -4.62 0.72 -14.43
C TYR A 59 -4.33 0.09 -13.08
N GLY A 60 -3.73 0.83 -12.13
CA GLY A 60 -3.41 0.32 -10.80
C GLY A 60 -4.65 -0.19 -10.08
N THR A 61 -5.70 0.63 -10.03
CA THR A 61 -6.96 0.27 -9.38
C THR A 61 -7.63 -0.96 -10.01
N GLU A 62 -7.67 -1.03 -11.33
CA GLU A 62 -8.25 -2.19 -12.03
C GLU A 62 -7.40 -3.46 -11.87
N ALA A 63 -6.09 -3.33 -11.84
CA ALA A 63 -5.16 -4.46 -11.72
C ALA A 63 -5.18 -5.14 -10.34
N GLU A 64 -5.54 -4.43 -9.29
CA GLU A 64 -5.51 -4.95 -7.90
C GLU A 64 -6.25 -6.28 -7.75
N GLN A 65 -7.47 -6.37 -8.25
CA GLN A 65 -8.28 -7.59 -8.16
C GLN A 65 -7.60 -8.77 -8.87
N TYR A 66 -7.02 -8.56 -10.05
CA TYR A 66 -6.35 -9.62 -10.82
C TYR A 66 -5.05 -10.04 -10.18
N LEU A 67 -4.26 -9.10 -9.67
CA LEU A 67 -3.03 -9.40 -8.93
C LEU A 67 -3.32 -10.18 -7.65
N ARG A 68 -4.43 -9.91 -6.97
CA ARG A 68 -4.88 -10.66 -5.80
C ARG A 68 -5.29 -12.09 -6.15
N GLU A 69 -6.05 -12.27 -7.24
CA GLU A 69 -6.41 -13.63 -7.70
C GLU A 69 -5.19 -14.43 -8.18
N MET A 70 -4.27 -13.80 -8.90
CA MET A 70 -3.00 -14.44 -9.26
C MET A 70 -2.17 -14.82 -8.03
N PHE A 71 -2.13 -13.98 -7.01
CA PHE A 71 -1.43 -14.28 -5.77
C PHE A 71 -1.98 -15.54 -5.08
N LYS A 72 -3.30 -15.74 -5.08
CA LYS A 72 -3.93 -16.96 -4.54
C LYS A 72 -3.50 -18.23 -5.28
N LEU A 73 -3.25 -18.12 -6.58
CA LEU A 73 -2.74 -19.26 -7.38
C LEU A 73 -1.26 -19.53 -7.11
N ASP A 74 -0.45 -18.48 -6.97
CA ASP A 74 0.98 -18.59 -6.74
C ASP A 74 1.33 -19.07 -5.32
N PHE A 75 0.47 -18.71 -4.33
CA PHE A 75 0.68 -18.94 -2.90
C PHE A 75 -0.58 -19.49 -2.22
N PRO A 76 -0.98 -20.73 -2.57
CA PRO A 76 -2.23 -21.35 -2.07
C PRO A 76 -2.23 -21.64 -0.57
N GLU A 77 -1.06 -21.54 0.09
CA GLU A 77 -0.92 -21.69 1.53
C GLU A 77 -1.50 -20.52 2.34
N TYR A 78 -1.75 -19.37 1.70
CA TYR A 78 -2.38 -18.23 2.35
C TYR A 78 -3.87 -18.18 2.07
N GLN A 79 -4.66 -17.92 3.11
CA GLN A 79 -6.03 -17.44 2.93
C GLN A 79 -5.97 -15.95 2.63
N VAL A 80 -6.53 -15.53 1.49
CA VAL A 80 -6.54 -14.12 1.04
C VAL A 80 -7.94 -13.56 1.11
N GLU A 81 -8.11 -12.49 1.87
CA GLU A 81 -9.38 -11.81 2.08
C GLU A 81 -9.30 -10.35 1.60
N TYR A 82 -10.43 -9.85 1.14
CA TYR A 82 -10.62 -8.45 0.76
C TYR A 82 -12.07 -8.03 0.95
N VAL A 83 -12.27 -6.80 1.34
CA VAL A 83 -13.60 -6.18 1.44
C VAL A 83 -13.52 -4.77 0.86
N ASP A 84 -14.44 -4.45 -0.07
CA ASP A 84 -14.53 -3.11 -0.62
C ASP A 84 -14.78 -2.06 0.47
N ASN A 85 -14.16 -0.89 0.31
CA ASN A 85 -14.26 0.22 1.26
C ASN A 85 -13.89 -0.18 2.70
N ASN A 86 -12.92 -1.11 2.84
CA ASN A 86 -12.41 -1.48 4.14
C ASN A 86 -11.63 -0.32 4.78
N MET A 87 -11.73 -0.21 6.09
CA MET A 87 -10.93 0.72 6.86
C MET A 87 -10.64 0.14 8.25
N PHE A 88 -9.37 0.12 8.62
CA PHE A 88 -8.88 -0.35 9.90
C PHE A 88 -8.56 0.86 10.80
N PHE A 89 -8.94 0.74 12.05
CA PHE A 89 -8.65 1.72 13.10
C PHE A 89 -8.03 1.02 14.30
N ASN A 90 -7.24 1.78 15.04
CA ASN A 90 -6.64 1.33 16.28
C ASN A 90 -6.73 2.44 17.33
N ASP A 91 -7.31 2.14 18.48
CA ASP A 91 -7.51 3.12 19.54
C ASP A 91 -6.20 3.64 20.14
N LYS A 92 -5.10 2.86 20.01
CA LYS A 92 -3.76 3.33 20.36
C LYS A 92 -3.26 4.47 19.43
N TYR A 93 -3.77 4.51 18.20
CA TYR A 93 -3.35 5.46 17.16
C TYR A 93 -4.57 6.16 16.55
N PRO A 94 -5.33 6.97 17.35
CA PRO A 94 -6.61 7.54 16.90
C PRO A 94 -6.48 8.50 15.73
N PHE A 95 -5.28 8.99 15.46
CA PHE A 95 -4.96 9.85 14.31
C PHE A 95 -4.75 9.09 12.99
N ALA A 96 -4.69 7.76 13.02
CA ALA A 96 -4.32 6.92 11.89
C ALA A 96 -5.47 6.03 11.42
N HIS A 97 -5.43 5.64 10.15
CA HIS A 97 -6.24 4.58 9.57
C HIS A 97 -5.44 3.79 8.54
N ALA A 98 -5.90 2.58 8.21
CA ALA A 98 -5.38 1.81 7.10
C ALA A 98 -6.53 1.29 6.24
N SER A 99 -6.41 1.43 4.92
CA SER A 99 -7.22 0.72 3.92
C SER A 99 -6.29 -0.20 3.16
N LEU A 100 -6.63 -1.47 3.10
CA LEU A 100 -5.75 -2.51 2.60
C LEU A 100 -6.24 -3.04 1.25
N ASP A 101 -5.30 -3.36 0.36
CA ASP A 101 -5.59 -4.07 -0.89
C ASP A 101 -5.98 -5.53 -0.64
N GLY A 102 -5.72 -6.04 0.56
CA GLY A 102 -6.13 -7.33 1.08
C GLY A 102 -5.41 -7.66 2.39
N TRP A 103 -5.80 -8.78 2.99
CA TRP A 103 -5.07 -9.35 4.11
C TRP A 103 -4.99 -10.86 4.01
N LEU A 104 -4.03 -11.41 4.70
CA LEU A 104 -3.64 -12.80 4.64
C LEU A 104 -3.82 -13.47 6.00
N THR A 105 -4.12 -14.75 5.97
CA THR A 105 -3.91 -15.64 7.12
C THR A 105 -3.03 -16.80 6.65
N ASP A 106 -1.92 -17.03 7.34
CA ASP A 106 -1.02 -18.14 7.03
C ASP A 106 -1.46 -19.44 7.72
N GLN A 107 -0.71 -20.54 7.49
CA GLN A 107 -1.01 -21.86 8.04
C GLN A 107 -0.91 -21.91 9.58
N ASP A 108 -0.14 -21.00 10.19
CA ASP A 108 0.00 -20.89 11.65
C ASP A 108 -1.08 -19.98 12.26
N GLY A 109 -2.00 -19.43 11.44
CA GLY A 109 -3.05 -18.52 11.88
C GLY A 109 -2.57 -17.09 12.10
N ARG A 110 -1.34 -16.73 11.70
CA ARG A 110 -0.84 -15.36 11.77
C ARG A 110 -1.47 -14.52 10.68
N ARG A 111 -1.75 -13.27 10.99
CA ARG A 111 -2.37 -12.34 10.06
C ARG A 111 -1.33 -11.44 9.39
N GLY A 112 -1.48 -11.23 8.09
CA GLY A 112 -0.61 -10.38 7.31
C GLY A 112 -1.37 -9.36 6.47
N VAL A 113 -0.72 -8.23 6.17
CA VAL A 113 -1.19 -7.29 5.15
C VAL A 113 -0.79 -7.82 3.78
N TRP A 114 -1.71 -7.76 2.82
CA TRP A 114 -1.40 -7.90 1.41
C TRP A 114 -1.51 -6.55 0.73
N GLU A 115 -0.43 -6.11 0.12
CA GLU A 115 -0.34 -4.83 -0.59
C GLU A 115 0.14 -5.08 -2.01
N CYS A 116 -0.42 -4.39 -3.01
CA CYS A 116 0.07 -4.49 -4.38
C CYS A 116 0.49 -3.14 -4.94
N LYS A 117 1.47 -3.18 -5.84
CA LYS A 117 1.96 -2.01 -6.56
C LYS A 117 2.11 -2.34 -8.03
N THR A 118 1.69 -1.41 -8.88
CA THR A 118 1.97 -1.43 -10.31
C THR A 118 2.90 -0.26 -10.64
N THR A 119 4.00 -0.53 -11.30
CA THR A 119 5.01 0.50 -11.61
C THR A 119 5.54 0.34 -13.02
N GLN A 120 5.56 1.46 -13.76
CA GLN A 120 6.27 1.55 -15.04
C GLN A 120 7.75 1.85 -14.77
N ILE A 121 8.64 0.98 -15.24
CA ILE A 121 10.09 1.16 -15.15
C ILE A 121 10.59 1.75 -16.46
N GLN A 122 10.87 3.05 -16.46
CA GLN A 122 11.29 3.80 -17.63
C GLN A 122 12.81 3.91 -17.78
N HIS A 123 13.55 3.71 -16.67
CA HIS A 123 15.02 3.79 -16.68
C HIS A 123 15.65 2.95 -15.56
N PRO A 124 16.95 2.60 -15.68
CA PRO A 124 17.63 1.72 -14.72
C PRO A 124 17.62 2.23 -13.25
N GLY A 125 17.56 3.55 -13.04
CA GLY A 125 17.47 4.13 -11.71
C GLY A 125 16.19 3.77 -10.96
N GLN A 126 15.07 3.67 -11.66
CA GLN A 126 13.81 3.19 -11.07
C GLN A 126 13.89 1.70 -10.73
N LYS A 127 14.50 0.88 -11.63
CA LYS A 127 14.69 -0.55 -11.39
C LYS A 127 15.49 -0.80 -10.12
N ARG A 128 16.57 -0.05 -9.88
CA ARG A 128 17.43 -0.20 -8.70
C ARG A 128 16.68 -0.02 -7.37
N LYS A 129 15.58 0.76 -7.36
CA LYS A 129 14.75 0.94 -6.15
C LYS A 129 13.98 -0.34 -5.76
N TRP A 130 13.91 -1.32 -6.68
CA TRP A 130 13.23 -2.59 -6.51
C TRP A 130 14.18 -3.79 -6.45
N ASP A 131 15.48 -3.56 -6.51
CA ASP A 131 16.48 -4.62 -6.51
C ASP A 131 16.86 -5.00 -5.09
N GLY A 132 16.32 -6.15 -4.61
CA GLY A 132 16.49 -6.61 -3.24
C GLY A 132 15.85 -5.73 -2.15
N ARG A 133 15.07 -4.72 -2.56
CA ARG A 133 14.41 -3.74 -1.68
C ARG A 133 13.12 -3.21 -2.31
N ILE A 134 12.35 -2.46 -1.56
CA ILE A 134 11.23 -1.67 -2.09
C ILE A 134 11.55 -0.16 -1.93
N PRO A 135 10.92 0.72 -2.74
CA PRO A 135 11.02 2.17 -2.54
C PRO A 135 10.65 2.60 -1.12
N ASP A 136 11.39 3.56 -0.56
CA ASP A 136 11.26 3.97 0.83
C ASP A 136 9.83 4.45 1.20
N ASN A 137 9.15 5.13 0.27
CA ASN A 137 7.77 5.55 0.47
C ASN A 137 6.80 4.38 0.63
N TYR A 138 7.01 3.28 -0.08
CA TYR A 138 6.20 2.06 0.09
C TYR A 138 6.59 1.30 1.36
N TYR A 139 7.87 1.31 1.72
CA TYR A 139 8.32 0.75 2.99
C TYR A 139 7.64 1.42 4.18
N ILE A 140 7.61 2.76 4.22
CA ILE A 140 6.92 3.51 5.28
C ILE A 140 5.41 3.24 5.26
N GLN A 141 4.80 3.11 4.08
CA GLN A 141 3.38 2.78 3.95
C GLN A 141 3.05 1.43 4.61
N ILE A 142 3.83 0.39 4.36
CA ILE A 142 3.59 -0.93 4.95
C ILE A 142 3.85 -0.96 6.46
N LEU A 143 4.83 -0.19 6.96
CA LEU A 143 5.04 -0.02 8.40
C LEU A 143 3.82 0.64 9.07
N HIS A 144 3.25 1.67 8.42
CA HIS A 144 2.02 2.31 8.88
C HIS A 144 0.85 1.31 8.96
N TYR A 145 0.72 0.45 7.96
CA TYR A 145 -0.32 -0.60 7.98
C TYR A 145 -0.13 -1.58 9.13
N LEU A 146 1.10 -2.05 9.38
CA LEU A 146 1.39 -2.93 10.51
C LEU A 146 1.11 -2.22 11.84
N MET A 147 1.44 -0.94 11.97
CA MET A 147 1.14 -0.15 13.16
C MET A 147 -0.37 -0.09 13.45
N VAL A 148 -1.19 0.18 12.42
CA VAL A 148 -2.64 0.33 12.59
C VAL A 148 -3.33 -1.02 12.80
N THR A 149 -2.93 -2.04 12.06
CA THR A 149 -3.59 -3.35 12.09
C THR A 149 -3.10 -4.26 13.21
N GLU A 150 -1.88 -4.04 13.68
CA GLU A 150 -1.16 -4.96 14.59
C GLU A 150 -1.03 -6.38 13.99
N PHE A 151 -0.98 -6.48 12.65
CA PHE A 151 -0.76 -7.75 11.98
C PHE A 151 0.72 -8.16 12.06
N ASP A 152 0.98 -9.45 11.94
CA ASP A 152 2.29 -10.06 12.19
C ASP A 152 3.30 -9.83 11.07
N PHE A 153 2.81 -9.67 9.83
CA PHE A 153 3.68 -9.55 8.65
C PHE A 153 3.00 -8.77 7.52
N VAL A 154 3.77 -8.49 6.47
CA VAL A 154 3.26 -7.91 5.22
C VAL A 154 3.86 -8.63 4.03
N VAL A 155 3.05 -8.83 3.01
CA VAL A 155 3.48 -9.25 1.67
C VAL A 155 3.15 -8.14 0.70
N LEU A 156 4.17 -7.62 0.00
CA LEU A 156 4.00 -6.65 -1.06
C LEU A 156 4.26 -7.33 -2.40
N LYS A 157 3.22 -7.40 -3.26
CA LYS A 157 3.34 -7.89 -4.64
C LYS A 157 3.51 -6.70 -5.57
N ALA A 158 4.63 -6.61 -6.28
CA ALA A 158 4.87 -5.57 -7.26
C ALA A 158 4.82 -6.11 -8.69
N GLN A 159 4.01 -5.49 -9.53
CA GLN A 159 4.09 -5.65 -10.97
C GLN A 159 4.98 -4.55 -11.53
N LEU A 160 6.15 -4.93 -12.05
CA LEU A 160 7.08 -4.02 -12.70
C LEU A 160 6.97 -4.17 -14.21
N LYS A 161 6.51 -3.12 -14.88
CA LYS A 161 6.44 -3.04 -16.34
C LYS A 161 7.68 -2.34 -16.83
N TYR A 162 8.40 -2.97 -17.74
CA TYR A 162 9.63 -2.42 -18.31
C TYR A 162 9.34 -1.86 -19.71
N ASP A 163 9.83 -0.64 -19.94
CA ASP A 163 9.79 0.03 -21.21
C ASP A 163 11.23 0.44 -21.56
N PHE A 164 11.94 -0.47 -22.25
CA PHE A 164 13.30 -0.25 -22.69
C PHE A 164 13.33 -0.34 -24.23
N GLY A 165 13.33 0.81 -24.87
CA GLY A 165 13.34 0.87 -26.34
C GLY A 165 12.03 0.34 -26.94
N GLU A 166 12.14 -0.57 -27.91
CA GLU A 166 10.98 -1.15 -28.60
C GLU A 166 10.34 -2.34 -27.88
N ASN A 167 10.96 -2.86 -26.81
CA ASN A 167 10.50 -4.04 -26.10
C ASN A 167 9.91 -3.67 -24.72
N VAL A 168 8.68 -4.11 -24.48
CA VAL A 168 8.03 -4.04 -23.17
C VAL A 168 8.07 -5.41 -22.52
N PHE A 169 8.68 -5.51 -21.34
CA PHE A 169 8.76 -6.73 -20.56
C PHE A 169 7.93 -6.59 -19.26
N LEU A 170 7.09 -7.59 -18.99
CA LEU A 170 6.35 -7.69 -17.75
C LEU A 170 7.09 -8.61 -16.78
N HIS A 171 7.47 -8.08 -15.63
CA HIS A 171 7.98 -8.86 -14.51
C HIS A 171 7.08 -8.71 -13.30
N THR A 172 6.69 -9.83 -12.74
CA THR A 172 6.06 -9.87 -11.42
C THR A 172 7.11 -10.39 -10.45
N LYS A 173 7.55 -9.54 -9.53
CA LYS A 173 8.47 -9.95 -8.47
C LYS A 173 7.71 -9.87 -7.15
N PRO A 174 7.40 -10.99 -6.49
CA PRO A 174 6.92 -10.94 -5.13
C PRO A 174 8.07 -10.46 -4.24
N VAL A 175 7.88 -9.37 -3.55
CA VAL A 175 8.78 -8.94 -2.48
C VAL A 175 8.12 -9.33 -1.19
N SER A 176 8.58 -10.42 -0.59
CA SER A 176 8.12 -10.87 0.72
C SER A 176 9.04 -10.26 1.79
N TYR A 177 8.48 -9.39 2.61
CA TYR A 177 9.12 -8.95 3.85
C TYR A 177 8.57 -9.77 5.00
N THR A 178 9.13 -10.95 5.20
CA THR A 178 8.68 -11.89 6.23
C THR A 178 9.26 -11.64 7.60
N HIS A 179 9.77 -10.47 7.96
CA HIS A 179 10.32 -10.23 9.32
C HIS A 179 10.31 -8.76 9.75
N LEU A 180 9.17 -8.09 9.64
CA LEU A 180 8.96 -6.90 10.45
C LEU A 180 7.96 -7.28 11.56
N ARG A 181 8.48 -7.82 12.66
CA ARG A 181 7.70 -7.93 13.88
C ARG A 181 7.42 -6.52 14.39
N ALA A 182 6.16 -6.22 14.69
CA ALA A 182 5.73 -4.95 15.25
C ALA A 182 6.40 -4.62 16.63
N HIS A 183 7.30 -5.48 17.11
CA HIS A 183 7.98 -5.37 18.39
C HIS A 183 9.42 -4.85 18.33
N GLU A 184 9.99 -4.58 17.15
CA GLU A 184 11.39 -4.11 17.03
C GLU A 184 11.55 -2.58 16.95
N THR A 185 10.48 -1.81 17.09
CA THR A 185 10.55 -0.33 17.11
C THR A 185 10.52 0.28 18.52
N ALA A 186 10.79 -0.52 19.57
CA ALA A 186 10.91 -0.05 20.93
C ALA A 186 12.30 -0.37 21.48
N ALA A 187 13.31 0.39 21.04
CA ALA A 187 14.57 0.59 21.72
C ALA A 187 15.12 1.98 21.36
#